data_93f0e37a3618676df84e4949a815603a
#
_entry.id   93f0e37a3618676df84e4949a815603a
#
_cell.length_a   1.000
_cell.length_b   1.000
_cell.length_c   1.000
_cell.angle_alpha   90.00
_cell.angle_beta   90.00
_cell.angle_gamma   90.00
#
_symmetry.space_group_name_H-M   'P 1'
#
loop_
_entity.id
_entity.type
_entity.pdbx_description
1 polymer ?
#
loop_
_entity_poly.entity_id
_entity_poly.type
_entity_poly.pdbx_seq_one_letter_code
_entity_poly.pdbx_strand_id
1 'polypeptide(L)'
;MKRVDVEAKVLEKTTPREVTSRYKNETYRVSEATISDETGQVKLTLWNDQIEQVSENDTVKVENGYVTSFRGEIQLNVGRYGKLTVT
;
A
#
# COMPACT_ATOMS: atom_id res chain seq x y z
N MET A 1 -6.21 -15.83 4.45
CA MET A 1 -5.45 -14.59 4.26
C MET A 1 -4.41 -14.48 5.37
N LYS A 2 -3.17 -14.28 4.99
CA LYS A 2 -2.08 -14.27 5.95
C LYS A 2 -1.73 -12.82 6.30
N ARG A 3 -1.64 -12.53 7.59
CA ARG A 3 -1.20 -11.22 8.06
C ARG A 3 0.32 -11.16 8.04
N VAL A 4 0.85 -10.02 7.61
CA VAL A 4 2.30 -9.85 7.49
C VAL A 4 2.73 -8.50 8.05
N ASP A 5 3.96 -8.49 8.56
CA ASP A 5 4.64 -7.27 8.94
C ASP A 5 5.81 -7.08 7.98
N VAL A 6 5.89 -5.90 7.35
CA VAL A 6 6.90 -5.62 6.34
C VAL A 6 7.53 -4.27 6.62
N GLU A 7 8.85 -4.21 6.54
CA GLU A 7 9.58 -2.94 6.53
C GLU A 7 10.38 -2.86 5.26
N ALA A 8 10.20 -1.79 4.48
CA ALA A 8 10.81 -1.69 3.18
C ALA A 8 10.96 -0.24 2.74
N LYS A 9 11.84 -0.02 1.77
CA LYS A 9 12.07 1.30 1.19
C LYS A 9 11.15 1.52 0.00
N VAL A 10 10.57 2.71 -0.09
CA VAL A 10 9.73 3.11 -1.21
C VAL A 10 10.62 3.52 -2.38
N LEU A 11 10.53 2.81 -3.50
CA LEU A 11 11.29 3.11 -4.69
C LEU A 11 10.57 4.10 -5.59
N GLU A 12 9.26 3.92 -5.77
CA GLU A 12 8.46 4.84 -6.56
C GLU A 12 7.01 4.76 -6.11
N LYS A 13 6.23 5.77 -6.50
CA LYS A 13 4.82 5.86 -6.17
C LYS A 13 4.08 6.33 -7.43
N THR A 14 3.00 5.65 -7.78
CA THR A 14 2.21 6.02 -8.94
C THR A 14 1.36 7.26 -8.67
N THR A 15 0.92 7.91 -9.75
CA THR A 15 -0.01 9.02 -9.64
C THR A 15 -1.35 8.52 -9.05
N PRO A 16 -1.87 9.18 -8.00
CA PRO A 16 -3.15 8.78 -7.43
C PRO A 16 -4.28 8.87 -8.46
N ARG A 17 -5.20 7.93 -8.37
CA ARG A 17 -6.42 7.92 -9.19
C ARG A 17 -7.63 7.85 -8.27
N GLU A 18 -8.77 8.30 -8.77
CA GLU A 18 -10.01 8.28 -8.02
C GLU A 18 -10.83 7.05 -8.38
N VAL A 19 -11.42 6.43 -7.36
CA VAL A 19 -12.33 5.31 -7.51
C VAL A 19 -13.62 5.67 -6.79
N THR A 20 -14.75 5.55 -7.47
CA THR A 20 -16.05 5.86 -6.89
C THR A 20 -16.77 4.57 -6.51
N SER A 21 -17.22 4.50 -5.26
CA SER A 21 -18.03 3.39 -4.80
C SER A 21 -19.47 3.55 -5.26
N ARG A 22 -20.03 2.53 -5.90
CA ARG A 22 -21.42 2.54 -6.35
C ARG A 22 -22.42 2.47 -5.20
N TYR A 23 -22.01 1.83 -4.09
CA TYR A 23 -22.92 1.56 -2.98
C TYR A 23 -23.03 2.72 -2.01
N LYS A 24 -21.94 3.44 -1.80
CA LYS A 24 -21.89 4.51 -0.82
C LYS A 24 -21.81 5.90 -1.42
N ASN A 25 -21.72 5.96 -2.75
CA ASN A 25 -21.60 7.24 -3.45
C ASN A 25 -20.41 8.07 -2.93
N GLU A 26 -19.36 7.37 -2.52
CA GLU A 26 -18.12 7.98 -2.00
C GLU A 26 -17.01 7.82 -3.00
N THR A 27 -16.12 8.81 -3.05
CA THR A 27 -14.94 8.78 -3.90
C THR A 27 -13.71 8.55 -3.04
N TYR A 28 -12.88 7.57 -3.44
CA TYR A 28 -11.63 7.26 -2.79
C TYR A 28 -10.48 7.52 -3.73
N ARG A 29 -9.35 7.92 -3.17
CA ARG A 29 -8.11 8.01 -3.92
C ARG A 29 -7.29 6.76 -3.64
N VAL A 30 -6.65 6.22 -4.68
CA VAL A 30 -5.80 5.04 -4.55
C VAL A 30 -4.52 5.25 -5.34
N SER A 31 -3.42 4.80 -4.76
CA SER A 31 -2.10 4.81 -5.41
C SER A 31 -1.37 3.54 -5.05
N GLU A 32 -0.37 3.20 -5.86
CA GLU A 32 0.48 2.06 -5.60
C GLU A 32 1.92 2.54 -5.42
N ALA A 33 2.58 2.02 -4.40
CA ALA A 33 3.99 2.27 -4.18
C ALA A 33 4.77 0.99 -4.39
N THR A 34 5.87 1.06 -5.11
CA THR A 34 6.78 -0.07 -5.21
C THR A 34 7.74 0.02 -4.04
N ILE A 35 7.72 -1.00 -3.18
CA ILE A 35 8.59 -1.07 -2.02
C ILE A 35 9.55 -2.25 -2.16
N SER A 36 10.74 -2.11 -1.61
CA SER A 36 11.78 -3.10 -1.73
C SER A 36 12.40 -3.41 -0.38
N ASP A 37 12.61 -4.68 -0.12
CA ASP A 37 13.38 -5.15 1.02
C ASP A 37 14.44 -6.14 0.56
N GLU A 38 15.07 -6.86 1.50
CA GLU A 38 16.13 -7.82 1.17
C GLU A 38 15.66 -8.99 0.32
N THR A 39 14.37 -9.28 0.34
CA THR A 39 13.82 -10.44 -0.37
C THR A 39 13.27 -10.09 -1.75
N GLY A 40 13.14 -8.81 -2.08
CA GLY A 40 12.64 -8.38 -3.38
C GLY A 40 11.72 -7.19 -3.31
N GLN A 41 10.92 -7.03 -4.35
CA GLN A 41 9.99 -5.91 -4.49
C GLN A 41 8.55 -6.38 -4.43
N VAL A 42 7.70 -5.54 -3.87
CA VAL A 42 6.26 -5.79 -3.81
C VAL A 42 5.53 -4.45 -3.93
N LYS A 43 4.31 -4.47 -4.44
CA LYS A 43 3.52 -3.26 -4.54
C LYS A 43 2.67 -3.09 -3.29
N LEU A 44 2.70 -1.88 -2.73
CA LEU A 44 1.90 -1.50 -1.59
C LEU A 44 0.76 -0.62 -2.06
N THR A 45 -0.48 -1.01 -1.79
CA THR A 45 -1.64 -0.22 -2.15
C THR A 45 -1.92 0.81 -1.06
N LEU A 46 -2.04 2.06 -1.45
CA LEU A 46 -2.27 3.19 -0.54
C LEU A 46 -3.64 3.80 -0.82
N TRP A 47 -4.38 4.09 0.23
CA TRP A 47 -5.73 4.66 0.15
C TRP A 47 -5.80 6.01 0.84
N ASN A 48 -6.42 6.98 0.16
CA ASN A 48 -6.72 8.31 0.75
C ASN A 48 -5.49 8.95 1.42
N ASP A 49 -5.58 9.20 2.71
CA ASP A 49 -4.51 9.89 3.46
C ASP A 49 -3.19 9.15 3.47
N GLN A 50 -3.20 7.84 3.29
CA GLN A 50 -1.96 7.06 3.23
C GLN A 50 -1.08 7.48 2.06
N ILE A 51 -1.70 7.93 0.97
CA ILE A 51 -0.97 8.38 -0.22
C ILE A 51 -0.04 9.55 0.12
N GLU A 52 -0.53 10.47 0.93
CA GLU A 52 0.22 11.65 1.31
C GLU A 52 1.26 11.38 2.39
N GLN A 53 1.06 10.34 3.18
CA GLN A 53 2.00 9.96 4.24
C GLN A 53 3.28 9.33 3.69
N VAL A 54 3.23 8.77 2.50
CA VAL A 54 4.33 8.01 1.92
C VAL A 54 4.93 8.79 0.75
N SER A 55 6.25 8.96 0.78
CA SER A 55 7.00 9.62 -0.30
C SER A 55 8.07 8.68 -0.83
N GLU A 56 8.55 8.94 -2.04
CA GLU A 56 9.67 8.20 -2.61
C GLU A 56 10.89 8.33 -1.71
N ASN A 57 11.63 7.24 -1.59
CA ASN A 57 12.82 7.10 -0.75
C ASN A 57 12.55 7.00 0.75
N ASP A 58 11.28 7.07 1.17
CA ASP A 58 10.95 6.82 2.57
C ASP A 58 11.05 5.34 2.90
N THR A 59 11.27 5.05 4.17
CA THR A 59 11.15 3.68 4.68
C THR A 59 9.77 3.56 5.33
N VAL A 60 9.02 2.53 4.94
CA VAL A 60 7.69 2.29 5.48
C VAL A 60 7.67 0.99 6.25
N LYS A 61 6.89 0.97 7.31
CA LYS A 61 6.64 -0.23 8.08
C LYS A 61 5.14 -0.50 8.08
N VAL A 62 4.77 -1.68 7.62
CA VAL A 62 3.37 -2.12 7.59
C VAL A 62 3.21 -3.22 8.62
N GLU A 63 2.31 -3.01 9.58
CA GLU A 63 1.99 -3.99 10.61
C GLU A 63 0.58 -4.53 10.36
N ASN A 64 0.40 -5.83 10.50
CA ASN A 64 -0.88 -6.51 10.26
C ASN A 64 -1.45 -6.24 8.87
N GLY A 65 -0.57 -6.11 7.88
CA GLY A 65 -0.99 -6.03 6.50
C GLY A 65 -1.46 -7.37 5.98
N TYR A 66 -2.09 -7.37 4.84
CA TYR A 66 -2.48 -8.60 4.18
C TYR A 66 -2.03 -8.57 2.72
N VAL A 67 -1.76 -9.76 2.21
CA VAL A 67 -1.25 -9.93 0.86
C VAL A 67 -2.36 -10.45 -0.03
N THR A 68 -2.52 -9.81 -1.19
CA THR A 68 -3.45 -10.27 -2.21
C THR A 68 -2.67 -10.54 -3.49
N SER A 69 -3.21 -11.42 -4.32
CA SER A 69 -2.65 -11.71 -5.63
C SER A 69 -3.66 -11.32 -6.69
N PHE A 70 -3.20 -10.57 -7.68
CA PHE A 70 -4.02 -10.10 -8.78
C PHE A 70 -3.23 -10.18 -10.07
N ARG A 71 -3.70 -10.98 -11.02
CA ARG A 71 -3.06 -11.19 -12.32
C ARG A 71 -1.58 -11.58 -12.20
N GLY A 72 -1.28 -12.42 -11.23
CA GLY A 72 0.09 -12.88 -11.02
C GLY A 72 0.98 -11.93 -10.24
N GLU A 73 0.47 -10.77 -9.84
CA GLU A 73 1.22 -9.81 -9.03
C GLU A 73 0.80 -9.89 -7.58
N ILE A 74 1.78 -9.82 -6.69
CA ILE A 74 1.55 -9.79 -5.27
C ILE A 74 1.43 -8.33 -4.83
N GLN A 75 0.35 -8.01 -4.12
CA GLN A 75 0.11 -6.69 -3.59
C GLN A 75 -0.04 -6.76 -2.07
N LEU A 76 0.61 -5.82 -1.39
CA LEU A 76 0.49 -5.67 0.05
C LEU A 76 -0.52 -4.56 0.33
N ASN A 77 -1.42 -4.81 1.27
CA ASN A 77 -2.45 -3.85 1.67
C ASN A 77 -2.37 -3.60 3.15
N VAL A 78 -2.57 -2.34 3.54
CA VAL A 78 -2.76 -1.99 4.95
C VAL A 78 -4.26 -2.10 5.22
N GLY A 79 -4.65 -3.15 5.89
CA GLY A 79 -6.05 -3.39 6.16
C GLY A 79 -6.60 -2.49 7.26
N ARG A 80 -7.87 -2.71 7.59
CA ARG A 80 -8.59 -1.93 8.60
C ARG A 80 -7.90 -1.97 9.96
N TYR A 81 -7.28 -3.09 10.29
CA TYR A 81 -6.57 -3.29 11.55
C TYR A 81 -5.07 -3.17 11.40
N GLY A 82 -4.62 -2.84 10.21
CA GLY A 82 -3.21 -2.65 9.94
C GLY A 82 -2.73 -1.27 10.32
N LYS A 83 -1.42 -1.13 10.42
CA LYS A 83 -0.79 0.13 10.73
C LYS A 83 0.32 0.41 9.73
N LEU A 84 0.33 1.62 9.22
CA LEU A 84 1.39 2.11 8.33
C LEU A 84 2.18 3.18 9.07
N THR A 85 3.48 2.97 9.16
CA THR A 85 4.40 3.93 9.76
C THR A 85 5.45 4.31 8.74
N VAL A 86 5.75 5.61 8.66
CA VAL A 86 6.78 6.15 7.78
C VAL A 86 7.91 6.70 8.63
N THR A 87 9.13 6.30 8.32
CA THR A 87 10.33 6.76 9.04
C THR A 87 11.27 7.54 8.14
#